data_67eafecd7cd3050c52805d127e422a80
#
_entry.id   67eafecd7cd3050c52805d127e422a80
#
_cell.length_a   1.000
_cell.length_b   1.000
_cell.length_c   1.000
_cell.angle_alpha   90.00
_cell.angle_beta   90.00
_cell.angle_gamma   90.00
#
_symmetry.space_group_name_H-M   'P 1'
#
loop_
_entity.id
_entity.type
_entity.pdbx_description
1 polymer ?
#
loop_
_entity_poly.entity_id
_entity_poly.type
_entity_poly.pdbx_seq_one_letter_code
_entity_poly.pdbx_strand_id
1 'polypeptide(L)'
;RGALPAPDWSGVSRQSYVAPATPLQRQLAVMWSEVLAVGRIGLQDNFFDLGGHSLLAVQLIARIQKVVDRPLALMELFQFPTLATLAEHLEGERRDTSPEILVLRKGRNAPPLFCFDPTGTHVQAYRPLALSMADERPVYGLSLSHLFTMRWQDVSIHQLAEQQAWLIRERQRQGPYHLLGWSNGGVLALAVARLLEQGG
;
A
#
# COMPACT_ATOMS: atom_id res chain seq x y z
N ARG A 1 14.06 -15.84 -41.72
CA ARG A 1 13.67 -15.48 -40.33
C ARG A 1 12.19 -15.91 -40.23
N GLY A 2 11.94 -17.14 -39.69
CA GLY A 2 10.57 -17.60 -39.42
C GLY A 2 9.94 -16.75 -38.33
N ALA A 3 8.75 -16.22 -38.55
CA ALA A 3 7.97 -15.57 -37.52
C ALA A 3 7.63 -16.61 -36.44
N LEU A 4 7.87 -16.26 -35.18
CA LEU A 4 7.41 -17.10 -34.07
C LEU A 4 5.88 -17.18 -34.12
N PRO A 5 5.30 -18.37 -33.88
CA PRO A 5 3.84 -18.50 -33.79
C PRO A 5 3.31 -17.61 -32.67
N ALA A 6 2.09 -17.10 -32.83
CA ALA A 6 1.44 -16.33 -31.78
C ALA A 6 1.36 -17.19 -30.51
N PRO A 7 1.55 -16.57 -29.30
CA PRO A 7 1.44 -17.30 -28.04
C PRO A 7 0.07 -17.96 -27.92
N ASP A 8 0.05 -19.26 -27.64
CA ASP A 8 -1.18 -19.97 -27.34
C ASP A 8 -1.51 -19.82 -25.85
N TRP A 9 -2.47 -18.97 -25.54
CA TRP A 9 -2.97 -18.72 -24.19
C TRP A 9 -4.04 -19.76 -23.74
N SER A 10 -4.36 -20.75 -24.55
CA SER A 10 -5.40 -21.76 -24.23
C SER A 10 -5.00 -22.71 -23.11
N GLY A 11 -3.70 -22.81 -22.79
CA GLY A 11 -3.14 -23.68 -21.74
C GLY A 11 -2.93 -22.99 -20.38
N VAL A 12 -3.17 -21.68 -20.25
CA VAL A 12 -3.13 -21.01 -18.95
C VAL A 12 -4.35 -21.48 -18.17
N SER A 13 -4.11 -22.25 -17.11
CA SER A 13 -5.14 -22.74 -16.19
C SER A 13 -5.98 -21.53 -15.72
N ARG A 14 -7.14 -21.34 -16.34
CA ARG A 14 -8.12 -20.36 -15.86
C ARG A 14 -8.61 -20.87 -14.52
N GLN A 15 -8.16 -20.21 -13.45
CA GLN A 15 -8.82 -20.38 -12.16
C GLN A 15 -10.34 -20.25 -12.40
N SER A 16 -11.13 -21.02 -11.67
CA SER A 16 -12.58 -21.04 -11.85
C SER A 16 -13.10 -19.60 -11.85
N TYR A 17 -13.75 -19.19 -12.93
CA TYR A 17 -14.28 -17.84 -13.06
C TYR A 17 -15.23 -17.52 -11.92
N VAL A 18 -14.91 -16.48 -11.14
CA VAL A 18 -15.77 -15.91 -10.11
C VAL A 18 -16.23 -14.54 -10.59
N ALA A 19 -17.55 -14.37 -10.73
CA ALA A 19 -18.12 -13.12 -11.22
C ALA A 19 -17.97 -11.97 -10.22
N PRO A 20 -17.71 -10.73 -10.67
CA PRO A 20 -17.76 -9.54 -9.83
C PRO A 20 -19.13 -9.35 -9.17
N ALA A 21 -19.17 -9.26 -7.84
CA ALA A 21 -20.40 -9.22 -7.05
C ALA A 21 -20.78 -7.82 -6.57
N THR A 22 -19.80 -6.96 -6.20
CA THR A 22 -20.07 -5.59 -5.73
C THR A 22 -20.17 -4.59 -6.89
N PRO A 23 -20.80 -3.43 -6.69
CA PRO A 23 -20.80 -2.36 -7.70
C PRO A 23 -19.40 -1.94 -8.13
N LEU A 24 -18.47 -1.79 -7.17
CA LEU A 24 -17.08 -1.42 -7.47
C LEU A 24 -16.37 -2.52 -8.27
N GLN A 25 -16.52 -3.79 -7.88
CA GLN A 25 -15.94 -4.91 -8.60
C GLN A 25 -16.43 -4.97 -10.07
N ARG A 26 -17.70 -4.72 -10.30
CA ARG A 26 -18.26 -4.66 -11.68
C ARG A 26 -17.68 -3.51 -12.49
N GLN A 27 -17.54 -2.32 -11.88
CA GLN A 27 -16.92 -1.15 -12.53
C GLN A 27 -15.45 -1.42 -12.88
N LEU A 28 -14.69 -1.96 -11.94
CA LEU A 28 -13.29 -2.35 -12.17
C LEU A 28 -13.14 -3.37 -13.27
N ALA A 29 -14.02 -4.40 -13.29
CA ALA A 29 -14.01 -5.44 -14.34
C ALA A 29 -14.23 -4.86 -15.74
N VAL A 30 -15.14 -3.88 -15.88
CA VAL A 30 -15.36 -3.17 -17.15
C VAL A 30 -14.10 -2.40 -17.57
N MET A 31 -13.50 -1.63 -16.65
CA MET A 31 -12.29 -0.85 -16.94
C MET A 31 -11.11 -1.74 -17.34
N TRP A 32 -10.94 -2.88 -16.66
CA TRP A 32 -9.90 -3.87 -16.99
C TRP A 32 -10.14 -4.48 -18.38
N SER A 33 -11.37 -4.90 -18.66
CA SER A 33 -11.77 -5.46 -19.96
C SER A 33 -11.45 -4.49 -21.09
N GLU A 34 -11.77 -3.21 -20.93
CA GLU A 34 -11.48 -2.18 -21.94
C GLU A 34 -9.98 -1.90 -22.11
N VAL A 35 -9.22 -1.81 -21.00
CA VAL A 35 -7.78 -1.51 -21.05
C VAL A 35 -6.97 -2.68 -21.57
N LEU A 36 -7.34 -3.92 -21.20
CA LEU A 36 -6.66 -5.15 -21.61
C LEU A 36 -7.17 -5.70 -22.94
N ALA A 37 -8.27 -5.16 -23.48
CA ALA A 37 -8.99 -5.69 -24.64
C ALA A 37 -9.40 -7.17 -24.47
N VAL A 38 -9.81 -7.55 -23.26
CA VAL A 38 -10.24 -8.90 -22.90
C VAL A 38 -11.75 -8.91 -22.65
N GLY A 39 -12.46 -9.88 -23.20
CA GLY A 39 -13.93 -9.89 -23.17
C GLY A 39 -14.57 -10.10 -21.79
N ARG A 40 -13.88 -10.68 -20.81
CA ARG A 40 -14.46 -11.02 -19.51
C ARG A 40 -13.38 -11.09 -18.43
N ILE A 41 -13.62 -10.42 -17.31
CA ILE A 41 -12.71 -10.36 -16.15
C ILE A 41 -13.42 -10.93 -14.92
N GLY A 42 -12.80 -11.91 -14.26
CA GLY A 42 -13.23 -12.48 -12.99
C GLY A 42 -12.51 -11.90 -11.79
N LEU A 43 -13.00 -12.20 -10.59
CA LEU A 43 -12.41 -11.69 -9.34
C LEU A 43 -10.97 -12.15 -9.12
N GLN A 44 -10.62 -13.35 -9.54
CA GLN A 44 -9.28 -13.94 -9.33
C GLN A 44 -8.31 -13.64 -10.49
N ASP A 45 -8.78 -12.98 -11.54
CA ASP A 45 -7.93 -12.63 -12.66
C ASP A 45 -6.87 -11.61 -12.25
N ASN A 46 -5.62 -11.90 -12.60
CA ASN A 46 -4.48 -11.03 -12.36
C ASN A 46 -4.25 -10.14 -13.59
N PHE A 47 -4.12 -8.83 -13.35
CA PHE A 47 -3.93 -7.83 -14.40
C PHE A 47 -2.74 -8.15 -15.33
N PHE A 48 -1.61 -8.55 -14.73
CA PHE A 48 -0.37 -8.81 -15.46
C PHE A 48 -0.42 -10.13 -16.23
N ASP A 49 -1.07 -11.16 -15.68
CA ASP A 49 -1.24 -12.46 -16.34
C ASP A 49 -2.17 -12.36 -17.56
N LEU A 50 -3.09 -11.39 -17.55
CA LEU A 50 -3.96 -11.08 -18.68
C LEU A 50 -3.30 -10.20 -19.76
N GLY A 51 -1.99 -9.95 -19.65
CA GLY A 51 -1.23 -9.15 -20.62
C GLY A 51 -1.08 -7.68 -20.22
N GLY A 52 -1.47 -7.32 -19.01
CA GLY A 52 -1.23 -5.99 -18.47
C GLY A 52 0.26 -5.69 -18.33
N HIS A 53 0.65 -4.47 -18.69
CA HIS A 53 1.99 -3.94 -18.54
C HIS A 53 1.94 -2.50 -18.04
N SER A 54 3.08 -1.91 -17.69
CA SER A 54 3.15 -0.60 -17.02
C SER A 54 2.37 0.51 -17.72
N LEU A 55 2.37 0.56 -19.07
CA LEU A 55 1.62 1.58 -19.80
C LEU A 55 0.10 1.38 -19.65
N LEU A 56 -0.39 0.15 -19.75
CA LEU A 56 -1.80 -0.18 -19.54
C LEU A 56 -2.20 0.03 -18.06
N ALA A 57 -1.28 -0.25 -17.13
CA ALA A 57 -1.49 0.00 -15.71
C ALA A 57 -1.71 1.49 -15.42
N VAL A 58 -0.89 2.38 -16.01
CA VAL A 58 -1.08 3.83 -15.89
C VAL A 58 -2.45 4.28 -16.44
N GLN A 59 -2.86 3.74 -17.60
CA GLN A 59 -4.17 4.03 -18.18
C GLN A 59 -5.32 3.54 -17.29
N LEU A 60 -5.20 2.34 -16.73
CA LEU A 60 -6.17 1.79 -15.81
C LEU A 60 -6.31 2.65 -14.55
N ILE A 61 -5.19 3.00 -13.93
CA ILE A 61 -5.15 3.85 -12.73
C ILE A 61 -5.84 5.19 -12.98
N ALA A 62 -5.54 5.84 -14.10
CA ALA A 62 -6.16 7.12 -14.45
C ALA A 62 -7.69 7.02 -14.60
N ARG A 63 -8.21 5.85 -15.02
CA ARG A 63 -9.67 5.59 -15.09
C ARG A 63 -10.25 5.31 -13.71
N ILE A 64 -9.58 4.48 -12.90
CA ILE A 64 -10.02 4.14 -11.54
C ILE A 64 -10.10 5.40 -10.67
N GLN A 65 -9.10 6.28 -10.71
CA GLN A 65 -9.07 7.52 -9.95
C GLN A 65 -10.29 8.42 -10.17
N LYS A 66 -10.85 8.42 -11.40
CA LYS A 66 -12.07 9.19 -11.72
C LYS A 66 -13.32 8.64 -11.03
N VAL A 67 -13.32 7.38 -10.65
CA VAL A 67 -14.47 6.68 -10.05
C VAL A 67 -14.38 6.64 -8.54
N VAL A 68 -13.17 6.42 -8.00
CA VAL A 68 -12.98 6.28 -6.56
C VAL A 68 -12.69 7.61 -5.85
N ASP A 69 -12.55 8.70 -6.63
CA ASP A 69 -12.28 10.07 -6.14
C ASP A 69 -11.10 10.15 -5.17
N ARG A 70 -10.05 9.36 -5.44
CA ARG A 70 -8.80 9.38 -4.70
C ARG A 70 -7.60 9.14 -5.61
N PRO A 71 -6.40 9.65 -5.25
CA PRO A 71 -5.18 9.26 -5.93
C PRO A 71 -4.93 7.76 -5.70
N LEU A 72 -4.48 7.07 -6.74
CA LEU A 72 -4.07 5.67 -6.74
C LEU A 72 -2.67 5.58 -7.32
N ALA A 73 -1.73 5.04 -6.56
CA ALA A 73 -0.36 4.87 -7.02
C ALA A 73 -0.23 3.63 -7.92
N LEU A 74 0.68 3.70 -8.91
CA LEU A 74 0.97 2.55 -9.77
C LEU A 74 1.38 1.30 -8.97
N MET A 75 2.09 1.52 -7.87
CA MET A 75 2.54 0.45 -6.99
C MET A 75 1.39 -0.32 -6.34
N GLU A 76 0.24 0.32 -6.08
CA GLU A 76 -0.93 -0.37 -5.51
C GLU A 76 -1.46 -1.46 -6.44
N LEU A 77 -1.44 -1.24 -7.77
CA LEU A 77 -1.82 -2.28 -8.72
C LEU A 77 -0.85 -3.47 -8.72
N PHE A 78 0.46 -3.24 -8.46
CA PHE A 78 1.42 -4.33 -8.30
C PHE A 78 1.23 -5.11 -7.00
N GLN A 79 0.82 -4.43 -5.92
CA GLN A 79 0.55 -5.07 -4.62
C GLN A 79 -0.79 -5.82 -4.60
N PHE A 80 -1.78 -5.31 -5.31
CA PHE A 80 -3.13 -5.86 -5.40
C PHE A 80 -3.47 -6.22 -6.86
N PRO A 81 -2.76 -7.21 -7.45
CA PRO A 81 -2.81 -7.43 -8.89
C PRO A 81 -4.07 -8.16 -9.37
N THR A 82 -4.90 -8.69 -8.48
CA THR A 82 -6.18 -9.31 -8.85
C THR A 82 -7.34 -8.33 -8.69
N LEU A 83 -8.42 -8.55 -9.45
CA LEU A 83 -9.62 -7.72 -9.36
C LEU A 83 -10.19 -7.72 -7.93
N ALA A 84 -10.19 -8.87 -7.25
CA ALA A 84 -10.69 -9.03 -5.89
C ALA A 84 -9.85 -8.22 -4.89
N THR A 85 -8.53 -8.41 -4.89
CA THR A 85 -7.63 -7.74 -3.95
C THR A 85 -7.60 -6.23 -4.16
N LEU A 86 -7.65 -5.76 -5.41
CA LEU A 86 -7.73 -4.34 -5.71
C LEU A 86 -9.06 -3.73 -5.25
N ALA A 87 -10.18 -4.41 -5.49
CA ALA A 87 -11.49 -3.94 -5.04
C ALA A 87 -11.57 -3.87 -3.50
N GLU A 88 -11.11 -4.91 -2.81
CA GLU A 88 -11.05 -4.95 -1.35
C GLU A 88 -10.18 -3.83 -0.78
N HIS A 89 -9.01 -3.58 -1.38
CA HIS A 89 -8.15 -2.48 -1.02
C HIS A 89 -8.85 -1.13 -1.20
N LEU A 90 -9.50 -0.90 -2.32
CA LEU A 90 -10.23 0.34 -2.61
C LEU A 90 -11.48 0.53 -1.73
N GLU A 91 -12.16 -0.54 -1.33
CA GLU A 91 -13.31 -0.51 -0.40
C GLU A 91 -12.85 -0.37 1.05
N GLY A 92 -11.73 -0.99 1.43
CA GLY A 92 -11.17 -0.98 2.78
C GLY A 92 -10.66 0.40 3.22
N GLU A 93 -10.12 1.19 2.30
CA GLU A 93 -9.58 2.52 2.58
C GLU A 93 -10.63 3.64 2.71
N ARG A 94 -11.91 3.35 2.58
CA ARG A 94 -12.98 4.30 2.96
C ARG A 94 -13.10 4.51 4.48
N ARG A 95 -12.31 3.79 5.27
CA ARG A 95 -12.31 3.89 6.72
C ARG A 95 -11.07 4.64 7.18
N ASP A 96 -11.33 5.85 7.67
CA ASP A 96 -10.47 6.68 8.52
C ASP A 96 -9.22 7.29 7.86
N THR A 97 -9.30 8.59 7.60
CA THR A 97 -8.18 9.45 7.16
C THR A 97 -7.25 9.85 8.33
N SER A 98 -7.40 9.24 9.48
CA SER A 98 -6.57 9.51 10.65
C SER A 98 -5.19 8.85 10.50
N PRO A 99 -4.12 9.50 10.95
CA PRO A 99 -2.80 8.89 11.01
C PRO A 99 -2.85 7.68 11.94
N GLU A 100 -2.58 6.49 11.40
CA GLU A 100 -2.69 5.26 12.16
C GLU A 100 -1.34 4.69 12.56
N ILE A 101 -1.28 4.23 13.81
CA ILE A 101 -0.26 3.31 14.26
C ILE A 101 -0.81 1.88 14.09
N LEU A 102 -0.21 1.13 13.19
CA LEU A 102 -0.53 -0.27 12.96
C LEU A 102 0.34 -1.19 13.86
N VAL A 103 -0.28 -2.17 14.50
CA VAL A 103 0.46 -3.19 15.26
C VAL A 103 0.98 -4.24 14.29
N LEU A 104 2.28 -4.20 13.95
CA LEU A 104 2.93 -5.19 13.08
C LEU A 104 3.27 -6.46 13.86
N ARG A 105 3.70 -6.32 15.13
CA ARG A 105 3.92 -7.40 16.08
C ARG A 105 3.56 -6.93 17.49
N LYS A 106 2.78 -7.73 18.19
CA LYS A 106 2.58 -7.57 19.65
C LYS A 106 3.86 -8.00 20.37
N GLY A 107 4.20 -7.32 21.45
CA GLY A 107 5.40 -7.62 22.23
C GLY A 107 5.27 -7.14 23.66
N ARG A 108 6.25 -7.49 24.49
CA ARG A 108 6.30 -7.14 25.92
C ARG A 108 7.74 -6.82 26.33
N ASN A 109 7.87 -6.07 27.42
CA ASN A 109 9.11 -5.90 28.20
C ASN A 109 10.33 -5.31 27.47
N ALA A 110 10.14 -4.70 26.29
CA ALA A 110 11.22 -3.99 25.60
C ALA A 110 10.66 -2.72 24.93
N PRO A 111 11.48 -1.67 24.78
CA PRO A 111 11.05 -0.46 24.07
C PRO A 111 10.60 -0.80 22.64
N PRO A 112 9.47 -0.23 22.19
CA PRO A 112 8.94 -0.49 20.86
C PRO A 112 9.88 -0.09 19.73
N LEU A 113 9.75 -0.79 18.58
CA LEU A 113 10.30 -0.35 17.31
C LEU A 113 9.20 0.32 16.49
N PHE A 114 9.44 1.54 16.04
CA PHE A 114 8.54 2.30 15.17
C PHE A 114 9.07 2.28 13.75
N CYS A 115 8.30 1.73 12.82
CA CYS A 115 8.64 1.60 11.40
C CYS A 115 7.90 2.64 10.58
N PHE A 116 8.64 3.43 9.80
CA PHE A 116 8.08 4.50 8.99
C PHE A 116 7.78 4.02 7.57
N ASP A 117 6.57 4.30 7.10
CA ASP A 117 6.14 3.96 5.75
C ASP A 117 7.06 4.59 4.70
N PRO A 118 7.74 3.80 3.86
CA PRO A 118 8.41 4.33 2.69
C PRO A 118 7.31 4.66 1.67
N THR A 119 7.09 5.91 1.40
CA THR A 119 6.06 6.41 0.47
C THR A 119 5.89 5.51 -0.77
N GLY A 120 4.72 4.89 -0.92
CA GLY A 120 4.39 4.00 -2.02
C GLY A 120 4.41 2.50 -1.72
N THR A 121 4.85 2.10 -0.51
CA THR A 121 4.68 0.73 -0.01
C THR A 121 4.01 0.82 1.35
N HIS A 122 2.96 0.04 1.58
CA HIS A 122 2.32 0.06 2.89
C HIS A 122 3.29 -0.38 3.99
N VAL A 123 3.20 0.23 5.14
CA VAL A 123 3.97 -0.10 6.35
C VAL A 123 3.92 -1.60 6.71
N GLN A 124 2.91 -2.33 6.23
CA GLN A 124 2.80 -3.80 6.31
C GLN A 124 3.99 -4.54 5.69
N ALA A 125 4.77 -3.91 4.78
CA ALA A 125 6.00 -4.49 4.23
C ALA A 125 7.03 -4.82 5.31
N TYR A 126 7.00 -4.16 6.48
CA TYR A 126 7.85 -4.48 7.61
C TYR A 126 7.41 -5.70 8.43
N ARG A 127 6.22 -6.28 8.16
CA ARG A 127 5.70 -7.41 8.94
C ARG A 127 6.60 -8.64 8.93
N PRO A 128 7.18 -9.08 7.78
CA PRO A 128 8.13 -10.20 7.79
C PRO A 128 9.34 -9.93 8.68
N LEU A 129 9.92 -8.71 8.61
CA LEU A 129 11.01 -8.29 9.47
C LEU A 129 10.59 -8.33 10.95
N ALA A 130 9.43 -7.75 11.29
CA ALA A 130 8.92 -7.74 12.66
C ALA A 130 8.78 -9.14 13.24
N LEU A 131 8.32 -10.10 12.42
CA LEU A 131 8.14 -11.49 12.86
C LEU A 131 9.44 -12.28 12.95
N SER A 132 10.51 -11.89 12.21
CA SER A 132 11.83 -12.56 12.22
C SER A 132 12.76 -12.08 13.33
N MET A 133 12.43 -10.97 14.01
CA MET A 133 13.27 -10.43 15.10
C MET A 133 13.29 -11.39 16.30
N ALA A 134 14.48 -11.63 16.86
CA ALA A 134 14.68 -12.57 17.96
C ALA A 134 14.15 -12.06 19.32
N ASP A 135 14.05 -10.75 19.49
CA ASP A 135 13.51 -10.15 20.72
C ASP A 135 11.97 -10.09 20.73
N GLU A 136 11.38 -9.87 21.90
CA GLU A 136 9.92 -9.79 22.08
C GLU A 136 9.40 -8.34 22.08
N ARG A 137 10.14 -7.38 21.55
CA ARG A 137 9.67 -5.98 21.51
C ARG A 137 8.42 -5.82 20.66
N PRO A 138 7.51 -4.93 21.03
CA PRO A 138 6.42 -4.53 20.14
C PRO A 138 6.96 -3.83 18.88
N VAL A 139 6.34 -4.06 17.74
CA VAL A 139 6.67 -3.37 16.48
C VAL A 139 5.43 -2.68 15.95
N TYR A 140 5.54 -1.39 15.76
CA TYR A 140 4.49 -0.52 15.26
C TYR A 140 4.86 0.04 13.90
N GLY A 141 3.90 0.06 13.00
CA GLY A 141 4.01 0.74 11.72
C GLY A 141 3.30 2.08 11.75
N LEU A 142 3.98 3.13 11.33
CA LEU A 142 3.43 4.48 11.21
C LEU A 142 2.99 4.67 9.76
N SER A 143 1.67 4.62 9.53
CA SER A 143 1.09 4.73 8.19
C SER A 143 1.02 6.18 7.72
N LEU A 144 1.25 6.36 6.43
CA LEU A 144 1.03 7.61 5.71
C LEU A 144 -0.18 7.52 4.76
N SER A 145 -1.06 6.53 4.95
CA SER A 145 -2.20 6.28 4.05
C SER A 145 -3.12 7.50 3.91
N HIS A 146 -3.29 8.29 4.97
CA HIS A 146 -4.07 9.53 4.93
C HIS A 146 -3.53 10.59 3.96
N LEU A 147 -2.23 10.53 3.59
CA LEU A 147 -1.64 11.46 2.62
C LEU A 147 -2.11 11.20 1.19
N PHE A 148 -2.57 9.99 0.89
CA PHE A 148 -3.09 9.68 -0.45
C PHE A 148 -4.38 10.45 -0.77
N THR A 149 -5.05 10.98 0.25
CA THR A 149 -6.21 11.87 0.09
C THR A 149 -5.84 13.35 -0.03
N MET A 150 -4.58 13.71 0.24
CA MET A 150 -4.07 15.08 0.17
C MET A 150 -3.27 15.32 -1.12
N ARG A 151 -3.19 16.56 -1.56
CA ARG A 151 -2.24 16.93 -2.61
C ARG A 151 -0.83 16.90 -2.03
N TRP A 152 0.05 16.07 -2.57
CA TRP A 152 1.44 15.93 -2.12
C TRP A 152 2.22 17.25 -2.08
N GLN A 153 1.79 18.23 -2.90
CA GLN A 153 2.39 19.56 -2.96
C GLN A 153 2.15 20.40 -1.70
N ASP A 154 1.14 20.03 -0.90
CA ASP A 154 0.71 20.82 0.26
C ASP A 154 1.24 20.25 1.59
N VAL A 155 2.00 19.15 1.57
CA VAL A 155 2.45 18.48 2.78
C VAL A 155 3.97 18.59 2.92
N SER A 156 4.43 19.29 3.95
CA SER A 156 5.86 19.36 4.27
C SER A 156 6.30 18.15 5.09
N ILE A 157 7.55 17.73 4.90
CA ILE A 157 8.16 16.66 5.72
C ILE A 157 8.17 17.01 7.21
N HIS A 158 8.24 18.30 7.53
CA HIS A 158 8.21 18.78 8.92
C HIS A 158 6.85 18.52 9.57
N GLN A 159 5.75 18.85 8.90
CA GLN A 159 4.39 18.57 9.40
C GLN A 159 4.16 17.07 9.59
N LEU A 160 4.66 16.24 8.67
CA LEU A 160 4.60 14.78 8.81
C LEU A 160 5.39 14.31 10.02
N ALA A 161 6.60 14.84 10.20
CA ALA A 161 7.45 14.47 11.31
C ALA A 161 6.83 14.88 12.65
N GLU A 162 6.22 16.06 12.77
CA GLU A 162 5.50 16.52 13.97
C GLU A 162 4.35 15.57 14.32
N GLN A 163 3.55 15.22 13.33
CA GLN A 163 2.43 14.29 13.51
C GLN A 163 2.89 12.91 13.96
N GLN A 164 3.93 12.38 13.33
CA GLN A 164 4.47 11.06 13.67
C GLN A 164 5.15 11.08 15.05
N ALA A 165 5.87 12.14 15.38
CA ALA A 165 6.45 12.32 16.71
C ALA A 165 5.39 12.36 17.81
N TRP A 166 4.27 13.04 17.55
CA TRP A 166 3.13 13.05 18.47
C TRP A 166 2.56 11.65 18.68
N LEU A 167 2.31 10.89 17.61
CA LEU A 167 1.82 9.50 17.69
C LEU A 167 2.75 8.58 18.48
N ILE A 168 4.07 8.76 18.33
CA ILE A 168 5.07 7.99 19.08
C ILE A 168 4.99 8.32 20.56
N ARG A 169 4.92 9.62 20.94
CA ARG A 169 4.83 10.06 22.34
C ARG A 169 3.55 9.58 23.03
N GLU A 170 2.44 9.48 22.32
CA GLU A 170 1.20 8.89 22.83
C GLU A 170 1.36 7.39 23.19
N ARG A 171 2.24 6.69 22.49
CA ARG A 171 2.54 5.27 22.75
C ARG A 171 3.67 5.05 23.72
N GLN A 172 4.70 5.89 23.66
CA GLN A 172 5.89 5.84 24.49
C GLN A 172 6.28 7.26 24.91
N ARG A 173 6.02 7.61 26.15
CA ARG A 173 6.21 8.98 26.67
C ARG A 173 7.67 9.38 26.83
N GLN A 174 8.56 8.41 27.03
CA GLN A 174 9.99 8.65 27.28
C GLN A 174 10.84 7.70 26.46
N GLY A 175 12.01 8.17 26.01
CA GLY A 175 13.01 7.38 25.31
C GLY A 175 13.63 6.25 26.16
N PRO A 176 14.51 5.45 25.58
CA PRO A 176 15.03 5.59 24.21
C PRO A 176 14.01 5.16 23.14
N TYR A 177 13.93 5.93 22.07
CA TYR A 177 13.07 5.62 20.91
C TYR A 177 13.85 4.82 19.88
N HIS A 178 13.28 3.71 19.40
CA HIS A 178 13.84 2.90 18.31
C HIS A 178 13.04 3.17 17.04
N LEU A 179 13.70 3.72 16.05
CA LEU A 179 13.08 4.15 14.79
C LEU A 179 13.70 3.39 13.62
N LEU A 180 12.88 2.92 12.70
CA LEU A 180 13.30 2.23 11.48
C LEU A 180 12.60 2.83 10.28
N GLY A 181 13.36 3.22 9.28
CA GLY A 181 12.83 3.67 8.00
C GLY A 181 13.69 3.22 6.85
N TRP A 182 13.07 2.82 5.75
CA TRP A 182 13.73 2.52 4.49
C TRP A 182 13.35 3.56 3.44
N SER A 183 14.30 3.95 2.58
CA SER A 183 14.08 4.95 1.53
C SER A 183 13.54 6.28 2.11
N ASN A 184 12.45 6.80 1.60
CA ASN A 184 11.79 8.02 2.13
C ASN A 184 11.35 7.89 3.59
N GLY A 185 10.99 6.67 4.03
CA GLY A 185 10.71 6.39 5.43
C GLY A 185 11.91 6.64 6.34
N GLY A 186 13.14 6.43 5.83
CA GLY A 186 14.37 6.76 6.55
C GLY A 186 14.58 8.27 6.73
N VAL A 187 14.24 9.06 5.71
CA VAL A 187 14.28 10.54 5.79
C VAL A 187 13.28 11.05 6.83
N LEU A 188 12.06 10.50 6.82
CA LEU A 188 11.04 10.85 7.80
C LEU A 188 11.44 10.41 9.21
N ALA A 189 12.00 9.20 9.37
CA ALA A 189 12.50 8.71 10.66
C ALA A 189 13.55 9.64 11.26
N LEU A 190 14.48 10.16 10.43
CA LEU A 190 15.49 11.11 10.86
C LEU A 190 14.88 12.46 11.29
N ALA A 191 13.88 12.96 10.55
CA ALA A 191 13.17 14.18 10.90
C ALA A 191 12.43 14.03 12.23
N VAL A 192 11.76 12.89 12.44
CA VAL A 192 11.08 12.55 13.70
C VAL A 192 12.06 12.41 14.87
N ALA A 193 13.21 11.75 14.65
CA ALA A 193 14.23 11.60 15.68
C ALA A 193 14.66 12.95 16.24
N ARG A 194 14.93 13.93 15.38
CA ARG A 194 15.30 15.31 15.80
C ARG A 194 14.22 15.97 16.65
N LEU A 195 12.94 15.78 16.31
CA LEU A 195 11.84 16.34 17.09
C LEU A 195 11.68 15.65 18.45
N LEU A 196 11.91 14.33 18.50
CA LEU A 196 11.87 13.58 19.77
C LEU A 196 13.02 13.96 20.70
N GLU A 197 14.23 14.20 20.16
CA GLU A 197 15.39 14.69 20.94
C GLU A 197 15.18 16.10 21.52
N GLN A 198 14.52 16.99 20.78
CA GLN A 198 14.26 18.37 21.23
C GLN A 198 13.18 18.47 22.31
N GLY A 199 12.34 17.49 22.43
CA GLY A 199 11.19 17.51 23.34
C GLY A 199 11.31 16.62 24.57
N GLY A 200 12.42 15.98 24.77
CA GLY A 200 12.62 15.06 25.87
C GLY A 200 13.90 15.06 26.48
#